data_6d96d116380b6a6913f90688ff1ae184
#
_entry.id   6d96d116380b6a6913f90688ff1ae184
#
_cell.length_a   1.000
_cell.length_b   1.000
_cell.length_c   1.000
_cell.angle_alpha   90.00
_cell.angle_beta   90.00
_cell.angle_gamma   90.00
#
_symmetry.space_group_name_H-M   'P 1'
#
loop_
_entity.id
_entity.type
_entity.pdbx_description
1 polymer ?
#
loop_
_entity_poly.entity_id
_entity_poly.type
_entity_poly.pdbx_seq_one_letter_code
_entity_poly.pdbx_strand_id
1 'polypeptide(L)'
;MQDIRVLVADDEIPARGELKYELATIPGVQIVGECKNGKEVLDFLNVHPNVDILFLDIEMPFMNGLECAKEIQRRDYPVKIVFATGYSQFAVQAFDLEAFDYILKPYDEKRIQRTIKRYADSLELRENHRSPGEIINTSQRISLQTKDKTVMISPAQEIIIISTEKSDRSLFYTTSGIIESRMALRDAEQLLAPHGFFRTHKGYIVNLAM
;
A
#
# COMPACT_ATOMS: atom_id res chain seq x y z
N MET A 1 17.00 16.93 -5.43
CA MET A 1 15.98 15.98 -4.93
C MET A 1 16.48 15.43 -3.61
N GLN A 2 15.68 15.45 -2.57
CA GLN A 2 16.05 14.86 -1.28
C GLN A 2 15.96 13.34 -1.41
N ASP A 3 16.96 12.60 -0.92
CA ASP A 3 16.96 11.14 -0.98
C ASP A 3 15.83 10.57 -0.10
N ILE A 4 15.11 9.58 -0.61
CA ILE A 4 14.06 8.85 0.10
C ILE A 4 14.72 7.86 1.06
N ARG A 5 14.53 8.04 2.36
CA ARG A 5 15.15 7.25 3.42
C ARG A 5 14.31 6.03 3.73
N VAL A 6 14.84 4.85 3.43
CA VAL A 6 14.12 3.59 3.52
C VAL A 6 14.68 2.72 4.63
N LEU A 7 13.82 2.22 5.52
CA LEU A 7 14.11 1.19 6.50
C LEU A 7 13.53 -0.16 6.01
N VAL A 8 14.29 -1.23 6.15
CA VAL A 8 13.85 -2.59 5.76
C VAL A 8 13.77 -3.47 6.99
N ALA A 9 12.62 -4.13 7.20
CA ALA A 9 12.39 -5.04 8.32
C ALA A 9 11.86 -6.40 7.84
N ASP A 10 12.64 -7.44 8.03
CA ASP A 10 12.37 -8.81 7.63
C ASP A 10 13.31 -9.73 8.41
N ASP A 11 12.85 -10.83 8.99
CA ASP A 11 13.72 -11.74 9.75
C ASP A 11 14.55 -12.67 8.84
N GLU A 12 14.07 -12.91 7.62
CA GLU A 12 14.72 -13.75 6.62
C GLU A 12 15.85 -12.97 5.91
N ILE A 13 17.11 -13.37 6.13
CA ILE A 13 18.29 -12.75 5.50
C ILE A 13 18.19 -12.72 3.96
N PRO A 14 17.77 -13.79 3.27
CA PRO A 14 17.65 -13.78 1.81
C PRO A 14 16.62 -12.77 1.30
N ALA A 15 15.42 -12.75 1.88
CA ALA A 15 14.34 -11.84 1.49
C ALA A 15 14.73 -10.36 1.73
N ARG A 16 15.35 -10.09 2.88
CA ARG A 16 15.88 -8.76 3.19
C ARG A 16 16.99 -8.35 2.22
N GLY A 17 17.87 -9.30 1.84
CA GLY A 17 18.92 -9.08 0.84
C GLY A 17 18.37 -8.76 -0.55
N GLU A 18 17.37 -9.52 -1.02
CA GLU A 18 16.68 -9.30 -2.28
C GLU A 18 16.04 -7.89 -2.32
N LEU A 19 15.24 -7.56 -1.32
CA LEU A 19 14.59 -6.25 -1.25
C LEU A 19 15.59 -5.10 -1.24
N LYS A 20 16.68 -5.23 -0.51
CA LYS A 20 17.76 -4.23 -0.51
C LYS A 20 18.43 -4.07 -1.86
N TYR A 21 18.67 -5.19 -2.55
CA TYR A 21 19.24 -5.16 -3.89
C TYR A 21 18.33 -4.37 -4.85
N GLU A 22 17.03 -4.67 -4.86
CA GLU A 22 16.06 -3.97 -5.70
C GLU A 22 15.97 -2.47 -5.36
N LEU A 23 15.90 -2.12 -4.07
CA LEU A 23 15.85 -0.73 -3.62
C LEU A 23 17.12 0.05 -3.98
N ALA A 24 18.30 -0.57 -3.92
CA ALA A 24 19.57 0.06 -4.24
C ALA A 24 19.71 0.41 -5.75
N THR A 25 18.93 -0.21 -6.62
CA THR A 25 18.91 0.11 -8.06
C THR A 25 18.13 1.39 -8.38
N ILE A 26 17.32 1.88 -7.44
CA ILE A 26 16.41 3.02 -7.66
C ILE A 26 17.14 4.33 -7.31
N PRO A 27 17.33 5.26 -8.26
CA PRO A 27 17.96 6.54 -7.99
C PRO A 27 17.21 7.35 -6.91
N GLY A 28 17.95 7.97 -6.01
CA GLY A 28 17.37 8.78 -4.93
C GLY A 28 16.78 7.98 -3.77
N VAL A 29 17.07 6.68 -3.68
CA VAL A 29 16.72 5.84 -2.53
C VAL A 29 17.96 5.60 -1.67
N GLN A 30 17.85 5.84 -0.37
CA GLN A 30 18.86 5.56 0.63
C GLN A 30 18.34 4.56 1.67
N ILE A 31 18.91 3.37 1.73
CA ILE A 31 18.62 2.41 2.81
C ILE A 31 19.35 2.87 4.06
N VAL A 32 18.58 3.28 5.08
CA VAL A 32 19.12 3.87 6.32
C VAL A 32 19.28 2.85 7.45
N GLY A 33 18.69 1.66 7.30
CA GLY A 33 18.83 0.61 8.31
C GLY A 33 18.10 -0.68 7.93
N GLU A 34 18.35 -1.71 8.74
CA GLU A 34 17.76 -3.03 8.65
C GLU A 34 17.32 -3.49 10.04
N CYS A 35 16.17 -4.15 10.13
CA CYS A 35 15.62 -4.73 11.34
C CYS A 35 15.19 -6.18 11.10
N LYS A 36 15.12 -6.98 12.15
CA LYS A 36 14.74 -8.40 12.09
C LYS A 36 13.42 -8.71 12.78
N ASN A 37 12.82 -7.72 13.41
CA ASN A 37 11.55 -7.82 14.10
C ASN A 37 10.99 -6.42 14.37
N GLY A 38 9.69 -6.35 14.73
CA GLY A 38 9.02 -5.09 14.98
C GLY A 38 9.57 -4.29 16.16
N LYS A 39 10.17 -4.95 17.16
CA LYS A 39 10.77 -4.24 18.29
C LYS A 39 12.01 -3.45 17.87
N GLU A 40 12.88 -4.06 17.07
CA GLU A 40 14.04 -3.36 16.49
C GLU A 40 13.62 -2.18 15.61
N VAL A 41 12.49 -2.31 14.87
CA VAL A 41 11.92 -1.20 14.09
C VAL A 41 11.55 -0.04 14.99
N LEU A 42 10.82 -0.28 16.08
CA LEU A 42 10.43 0.79 17.01
C LEU A 42 11.63 1.45 17.67
N ASP A 43 12.61 0.65 18.07
CA ASP A 43 13.86 1.15 18.65
C ASP A 43 14.63 2.01 17.63
N PHE A 44 14.68 1.58 16.37
CA PHE A 44 15.32 2.34 15.29
C PHE A 44 14.60 3.68 15.04
N LEU A 45 13.27 3.67 14.92
CA LEU A 45 12.47 4.88 14.68
C LEU A 45 12.56 5.89 15.84
N ASN A 46 12.73 5.42 17.08
CA ASN A 46 12.96 6.31 18.24
C ASN A 46 14.25 7.13 18.11
N VAL A 47 15.29 6.56 17.50
CA VAL A 47 16.60 7.21 17.33
C VAL A 47 16.68 7.95 15.99
N HIS A 48 15.99 7.44 14.97
CA HIS A 48 16.01 7.95 13.60
C HIS A 48 14.59 8.35 13.13
N PRO A 49 14.04 9.48 13.57
CA PRO A 49 12.67 9.88 13.25
C PRO A 49 12.45 10.26 11.78
N ASN A 50 13.51 10.41 11.00
CA ASN A 50 13.46 10.85 9.60
C ASN A 50 13.48 9.67 8.61
N VAL A 51 12.80 8.57 8.92
CA VAL A 51 12.56 7.49 7.96
C VAL A 51 11.32 7.83 7.16
N ASP A 52 11.43 7.78 5.83
CA ASP A 52 10.33 8.11 4.93
C ASP A 52 9.42 6.90 4.68
N ILE A 53 10.04 5.76 4.36
CA ILE A 53 9.34 4.52 4.05
C ILE A 53 9.92 3.39 4.90
N LEU A 54 9.03 2.58 5.46
CA LEU A 54 9.36 1.32 6.11
C LEU A 54 8.79 0.17 5.26
N PHE A 55 9.67 -0.66 4.70
CA PHE A 55 9.27 -1.97 4.19
C PHE A 55 9.26 -2.97 5.34
N LEU A 56 8.12 -3.60 5.58
CA LEU A 56 7.85 -4.35 6.79
C LEU A 56 7.28 -5.73 6.45
N ASP A 57 7.99 -6.79 6.79
CA ASP A 57 7.39 -8.12 6.74
C ASP A 57 6.36 -8.28 7.88
N ILE A 58 5.37 -9.10 7.64
CA ILE A 58 4.32 -9.39 8.61
C ILE A 58 4.78 -10.45 9.61
N GLU A 59 5.31 -11.56 9.13
CA GLU A 59 5.72 -12.64 10.01
C GLU A 59 7.19 -12.48 10.43
N MET A 60 7.36 -11.94 11.62
CA MET A 60 8.66 -11.78 12.25
C MET A 60 8.59 -12.22 13.71
N PRO A 61 9.70 -12.67 14.32
CA PRO A 61 9.74 -13.08 15.71
C PRO A 61 9.57 -11.90 16.68
N PHE A 62 9.17 -12.18 17.93
CA PHE A 62 8.98 -11.25 19.06
C PHE A 62 7.85 -10.26 18.88
N MET A 63 7.86 -9.47 17.83
CA MET A 63 6.81 -8.54 17.44
C MET A 63 6.62 -8.64 15.94
N ASN A 64 5.45 -9.08 15.49
CA ASN A 64 5.12 -9.20 14.09
C ASN A 64 4.88 -7.82 13.44
N GLY A 65 4.82 -7.79 12.09
CA GLY A 65 4.69 -6.53 11.36
C GLY A 65 3.37 -5.81 11.60
N LEU A 66 2.27 -6.53 11.81
CA LEU A 66 0.98 -5.90 12.11
C LEU A 66 0.96 -5.26 13.50
N GLU A 67 1.56 -5.92 14.50
CA GLU A 67 1.72 -5.35 15.84
C GLU A 67 2.63 -4.12 15.81
N CYS A 68 3.72 -4.19 15.06
CA CYS A 68 4.64 -3.08 14.84
C CYS A 68 3.92 -1.89 14.18
N ALA A 69 3.15 -2.12 13.13
CA ALA A 69 2.40 -1.08 12.44
C ALA A 69 1.36 -0.39 13.36
N LYS A 70 0.65 -1.14 14.20
CA LYS A 70 -0.25 -0.59 15.22
C LYS A 70 0.49 0.34 16.20
N GLU A 71 1.67 -0.07 16.66
CA GLU A 71 2.48 0.76 17.56
C GLU A 71 3.02 2.02 16.85
N ILE A 72 3.41 1.92 15.58
CA ILE A 72 3.81 3.06 14.75
C ILE A 72 2.67 4.07 14.65
N GLN A 73 1.47 3.61 14.32
CA GLN A 73 0.28 4.45 14.23
C GLN A 73 -0.08 5.07 15.58
N ARG A 74 -0.06 4.28 16.67
CA ARG A 74 -0.36 4.77 18.02
C ARG A 74 0.61 5.87 18.50
N ARG A 75 1.87 5.80 18.08
CA ARG A 75 2.91 6.77 18.43
C ARG A 75 3.04 7.93 17.43
N ASP A 76 2.19 7.93 16.39
CA ASP A 76 2.15 8.96 15.35
C ASP A 76 3.51 9.18 14.64
N TYR A 77 4.24 8.08 14.36
CA TYR A 77 5.45 8.18 13.55
C TYR A 77 5.10 8.55 12.10
N PRO A 78 5.80 9.52 11.50
CA PRO A 78 5.45 10.01 10.15
C PRO A 78 5.89 9.06 9.01
N VAL A 79 6.36 7.86 9.33
CA VAL A 79 6.85 6.89 8.36
C VAL A 79 5.70 6.25 7.56
N LYS A 80 5.88 6.07 6.26
CA LYS A 80 4.95 5.34 5.41
C LYS A 80 5.26 3.85 5.43
N ILE A 81 4.28 3.04 5.83
CA ILE A 81 4.44 1.59 5.95
C ILE A 81 4.07 0.92 4.62
N VAL A 82 4.99 0.13 4.09
CA VAL A 82 4.79 -0.77 2.96
C VAL A 82 4.96 -2.19 3.47
N PHE A 83 3.89 -2.96 3.52
CA PHE A 83 4.03 -4.38 3.87
C PHE A 83 4.66 -5.14 2.69
N ALA A 84 5.70 -5.93 2.99
CA ALA A 84 6.46 -6.71 2.01
C ALA A 84 6.54 -8.16 2.52
N THR A 85 5.59 -9.01 2.13
CA THR A 85 5.36 -10.30 2.78
C THR A 85 4.95 -11.40 1.80
N GLY A 86 5.12 -12.68 2.19
CA GLY A 86 4.63 -13.84 1.43
C GLY A 86 3.13 -14.13 1.60
N TYR A 87 2.45 -13.43 2.49
CA TYR A 87 1.09 -13.76 2.91
C TYR A 87 0.08 -12.77 2.35
N SER A 88 -0.88 -13.25 1.55
CA SER A 88 -1.92 -12.40 0.95
C SER A 88 -3.14 -12.16 1.85
N GLN A 89 -3.35 -13.00 2.87
CA GLN A 89 -4.53 -12.94 3.74
C GLN A 89 -4.54 -11.73 4.68
N PHE A 90 -3.41 -11.07 4.90
CA PHE A 90 -3.32 -9.91 5.78
C PHE A 90 -3.56 -8.56 5.09
N ALA A 91 -3.85 -8.56 3.78
CA ALA A 91 -4.03 -7.32 3.01
C ALA A 91 -5.16 -6.43 3.57
N VAL A 92 -6.26 -7.03 4.06
CA VAL A 92 -7.35 -6.28 4.70
C VAL A 92 -6.89 -5.62 6.01
N GLN A 93 -6.14 -6.35 6.84
CA GLN A 93 -5.63 -5.81 8.11
C GLN A 93 -4.57 -4.70 7.87
N ALA A 94 -3.74 -4.87 6.84
CA ALA A 94 -2.79 -3.84 6.44
C ALA A 94 -3.50 -2.55 6.00
N PHE A 95 -4.64 -2.71 5.33
CA PHE A 95 -5.50 -1.59 4.95
C PHE A 95 -6.09 -0.87 6.16
N ASP A 96 -6.64 -1.60 7.14
CA ASP A 96 -7.19 -1.01 8.39
C ASP A 96 -6.11 -0.22 9.17
N LEU A 97 -4.83 -0.53 8.93
CA LEU A 97 -3.67 0.17 9.49
C LEU A 97 -3.14 1.29 8.60
N GLU A 98 -3.91 1.71 7.58
CA GLU A 98 -3.55 2.79 6.65
C GLU A 98 -2.16 2.58 6.00
N ALA A 99 -1.81 1.31 5.69
CA ALA A 99 -0.57 1.00 5.01
C ALA A 99 -0.48 1.78 3.68
N PHE A 100 0.68 2.35 3.41
CA PHE A 100 0.93 3.04 2.15
C PHE A 100 0.87 2.08 0.97
N ASP A 101 1.35 0.84 1.13
CA ASP A 101 1.30 -0.18 0.09
C ASP A 101 1.41 -1.61 0.65
N TYR A 102 1.12 -2.60 -0.21
CA TYR A 102 1.21 -4.02 0.10
C TYR A 102 1.85 -4.78 -1.06
N ILE A 103 3.01 -5.40 -0.82
CA ILE A 103 3.78 -6.10 -1.85
C ILE A 103 3.94 -7.56 -1.45
N LEU A 104 3.62 -8.47 -2.37
CA LEU A 104 3.80 -9.90 -2.15
C LEU A 104 5.20 -10.36 -2.60
N LYS A 105 5.83 -11.20 -1.78
CA LYS A 105 7.01 -11.99 -2.16
C LYS A 105 6.59 -13.09 -3.17
N PRO A 106 7.40 -13.45 -4.20
CA PRO A 106 8.68 -12.84 -4.54
C PRO A 106 8.50 -11.41 -5.11
N TYR A 107 9.50 -10.58 -4.90
CA TYR A 107 9.44 -9.17 -5.31
C TYR A 107 9.53 -9.02 -6.82
N ASP A 108 8.67 -8.17 -7.39
CA ASP A 108 8.80 -7.66 -8.76
C ASP A 108 9.46 -6.27 -8.70
N GLU A 109 10.63 -6.14 -9.33
CA GLU A 109 11.37 -4.88 -9.43
C GLU A 109 10.47 -3.69 -9.80
N LYS A 110 9.65 -3.87 -10.85
CA LYS A 110 8.70 -2.83 -11.29
C LYS A 110 7.69 -2.45 -10.22
N ARG A 111 7.32 -3.41 -9.36
CA ARG A 111 6.38 -3.19 -8.28
C ARG A 111 6.98 -2.30 -7.18
N ILE A 112 8.23 -2.58 -6.80
CA ILE A 112 8.97 -1.76 -5.84
C ILE A 112 9.20 -0.35 -6.40
N GLN A 113 9.65 -0.25 -7.66
CA GLN A 113 9.85 1.04 -8.33
C GLN A 113 8.57 1.90 -8.35
N ARG A 114 7.39 1.30 -8.62
CA ARG A 114 6.11 2.01 -8.59
C ARG A 114 5.78 2.54 -7.19
N THR A 115 6.03 1.75 -6.15
CA THR A 115 5.79 2.16 -4.76
C THR A 115 6.66 3.38 -4.41
N ILE A 116 7.94 3.34 -4.73
CA ILE A 116 8.87 4.46 -4.50
C ILE A 116 8.45 5.69 -5.32
N LYS A 117 8.13 5.51 -6.60
CA LYS A 117 7.67 6.61 -7.46
C LYS A 117 6.42 7.27 -6.89
N ARG A 118 5.41 6.48 -6.48
CA ARG A 118 4.17 7.01 -5.88
C ARG A 118 4.46 7.84 -4.62
N TYR A 119 5.43 7.41 -3.81
CA TYR A 119 5.86 8.19 -2.67
C TYR A 119 6.49 9.52 -3.09
N ALA A 120 7.43 9.49 -4.06
CA ALA A 120 8.06 10.70 -4.59
C ALA A 120 7.03 11.68 -5.17
N ASP A 121 6.09 11.19 -6.00
CA ASP A 121 5.00 11.99 -6.57
C ASP A 121 4.14 12.65 -5.47
N SER A 122 3.92 11.93 -4.35
CA SER A 122 3.16 12.46 -3.19
C SER A 122 3.89 13.59 -2.46
N LEU A 123 5.22 13.61 -2.47
CA LEU A 123 6.01 14.70 -1.90
C LEU A 123 5.93 15.95 -2.77
N GLU A 124 6.05 15.79 -4.09
CA GLU A 124 5.95 16.91 -5.05
C GLU A 124 4.58 17.61 -4.97
N LEU A 125 3.50 16.82 -4.82
CA LEU A 125 2.15 17.36 -4.62
C LEU A 125 2.04 18.18 -3.32
N ARG A 126 2.71 17.76 -2.25
CA ARG A 126 2.72 18.52 -0.96
C ARG A 126 3.50 19.84 -1.08
N GLU A 127 4.59 19.86 -1.83
CA GLU A 127 5.37 21.07 -2.07
C GLU A 127 4.62 22.06 -2.99
N ASN A 128 3.91 21.55 -4.00
CA ASN A 128 3.13 22.36 -4.95
C ASN A 128 1.80 22.85 -4.40
N HIS A 129 1.27 22.28 -3.32
CA HIS A 129 0.03 22.77 -2.65
C HIS A 129 0.19 24.10 -1.90
N ARG A 130 1.27 24.85 -2.14
CA ARG A 130 1.36 26.29 -1.78
C ARG A 130 0.73 27.22 -2.82
N SER A 131 0.16 26.70 -3.89
CA SER A 131 -0.62 27.49 -4.85
C SER A 131 -1.99 26.83 -5.09
N PRO A 132 -3.11 27.54 -4.87
CA PRO A 132 -4.42 26.99 -5.16
C PRO A 132 -4.67 27.08 -6.68
N GLY A 133 -4.77 25.94 -7.34
CA GLY A 133 -5.34 25.92 -8.67
C GLY A 133 -4.70 25.05 -9.73
N GLU A 134 -4.68 23.73 -9.56
CA GLU A 134 -4.84 22.82 -10.68
C GLU A 134 -5.58 21.57 -10.21
N ILE A 135 -6.86 21.53 -10.55
CA ILE A 135 -7.74 20.37 -10.39
C ILE A 135 -7.29 19.36 -11.46
N ILE A 136 -6.58 18.31 -11.06
CA ILE A 136 -6.42 17.14 -11.92
C ILE A 136 -7.82 16.54 -12.07
N ASN A 137 -8.34 16.65 -13.28
CA ASN A 137 -9.68 16.23 -13.68
C ASN A 137 -9.71 14.69 -13.79
N THR A 138 -9.82 13.98 -12.67
CA THR A 138 -10.02 12.53 -12.59
C THR A 138 -11.48 12.17 -12.43
N SER A 139 -12.34 12.79 -13.22
CA SER A 139 -13.80 12.59 -13.15
C SER A 139 -14.28 11.49 -14.09
N GLN A 140 -13.70 10.30 -14.06
CA GLN A 140 -14.38 9.12 -14.60
C GLN A 140 -15.08 8.40 -13.45
N ARG A 141 -16.38 8.65 -13.30
CA ARG A 141 -17.22 7.87 -12.40
C ARG A 141 -17.64 6.57 -13.08
N ILE A 142 -17.57 5.49 -12.32
CA ILE A 142 -18.11 4.20 -12.73
C ILE A 142 -19.43 3.93 -12.01
N SER A 143 -20.28 3.09 -12.61
CA SER A 143 -21.51 2.62 -11.99
C SER A 143 -21.33 1.23 -11.42
N LEU A 144 -21.58 1.06 -10.12
CA LEU A 144 -21.63 -0.23 -9.46
C LEU A 144 -23.09 -0.62 -9.24
N GLN A 145 -23.47 -1.77 -9.76
CA GLN A 145 -24.79 -2.35 -9.48
C GLN A 145 -24.76 -3.12 -8.17
N THR A 146 -25.55 -2.66 -7.22
CA THR A 146 -25.81 -3.35 -5.95
C THR A 146 -27.13 -4.14 -6.04
N LYS A 147 -27.52 -4.80 -4.96
CA LYS A 147 -28.78 -5.54 -4.91
C LYS A 147 -30.00 -4.62 -5.12
N ASP A 148 -29.94 -3.39 -4.61
CA ASP A 148 -31.11 -2.52 -4.50
C ASP A 148 -31.00 -1.23 -5.31
N LYS A 149 -29.80 -0.85 -5.74
CA LYS A 149 -29.56 0.42 -6.47
C LYS A 149 -28.27 0.40 -7.29
N THR A 150 -28.15 1.36 -8.19
CA THR A 150 -26.90 1.69 -8.86
C THR A 150 -26.19 2.81 -8.09
N VAL A 151 -24.92 2.63 -7.75
CA VAL A 151 -24.09 3.60 -7.05
C VAL A 151 -23.05 4.13 -8.03
N MET A 152 -22.97 5.45 -8.16
CA MET A 152 -21.93 6.12 -8.95
C MET A 152 -20.75 6.43 -8.05
N ILE A 153 -19.56 5.95 -8.39
CA ILE A 153 -18.36 6.06 -7.56
C ILE A 153 -17.15 6.50 -8.40
N SER A 154 -16.29 7.30 -7.84
CA SER A 154 -15.01 7.70 -8.43
C SER A 154 -13.94 6.68 -8.04
N PRO A 155 -13.50 5.78 -8.95
CA PRO A 155 -12.64 4.66 -8.56
C PRO A 155 -11.37 5.08 -7.85
N ALA A 156 -10.62 6.02 -8.43
CA ALA A 156 -9.33 6.44 -7.91
C ALA A 156 -9.41 7.14 -6.55
N GLN A 157 -10.55 7.74 -6.19
CA GLN A 157 -10.72 8.54 -4.97
C GLN A 157 -11.49 7.83 -3.87
N GLU A 158 -12.38 6.90 -4.24
CA GLU A 158 -13.34 6.33 -3.30
C GLU A 158 -13.14 4.83 -3.09
N ILE A 159 -12.63 4.07 -4.07
CA ILE A 159 -12.43 2.62 -3.93
C ILE A 159 -11.00 2.35 -3.46
N ILE A 160 -10.89 1.57 -2.42
CA ILE A 160 -9.63 1.29 -1.73
C ILE A 160 -9.14 -0.12 -2.05
N ILE A 161 -9.99 -1.09 -1.82
CA ILE A 161 -9.74 -2.51 -2.09
C ILE A 161 -11.03 -3.19 -2.54
N ILE A 162 -10.89 -4.23 -3.33
CA ILE A 162 -12.00 -5.10 -3.72
C ILE A 162 -11.64 -6.51 -3.35
N SER A 163 -12.54 -7.17 -2.65
CA SER A 163 -12.42 -8.59 -2.33
C SER A 163 -13.59 -9.39 -2.90
N THR A 164 -13.42 -10.69 -2.98
CA THR A 164 -14.52 -11.62 -3.28
C THR A 164 -14.71 -12.60 -2.14
N GLU A 165 -15.93 -12.73 -1.66
CA GLU A 165 -16.32 -13.79 -0.73
C GLU A 165 -16.84 -15.04 -1.48
N LYS A 166 -17.44 -14.82 -2.67
CA LYS A 166 -17.98 -15.88 -3.54
C LYS A 166 -17.67 -15.52 -5.00
N SER A 167 -17.68 -16.51 -5.86
CA SER A 167 -17.29 -16.38 -7.27
C SER A 167 -18.10 -15.37 -8.09
N ASP A 168 -19.28 -14.97 -7.63
CA ASP A 168 -20.23 -14.10 -8.32
C ASP A 168 -20.45 -12.71 -7.67
N ARG A 169 -19.72 -12.41 -6.58
CA ARG A 169 -19.90 -11.17 -5.83
C ARG A 169 -18.57 -10.60 -5.36
N SER A 170 -18.45 -9.29 -5.48
CA SER A 170 -17.32 -8.53 -4.98
C SER A 170 -17.75 -7.49 -3.94
N LEU A 171 -16.94 -7.35 -2.92
CA LEU A 171 -17.05 -6.32 -1.90
C LEU A 171 -16.09 -5.19 -2.24
N PHE A 172 -16.62 -4.01 -2.47
CA PHE A 172 -15.88 -2.79 -2.71
C PHE A 172 -15.75 -2.05 -1.39
N TYR A 173 -14.57 -2.03 -0.82
CA TYR A 173 -14.26 -1.22 0.36
C TYR A 173 -13.96 0.19 -0.12
N THR A 174 -14.73 1.14 0.36
CA THR A 174 -14.66 2.52 -0.07
C THR A 174 -14.44 3.46 1.11
N THR A 175 -14.04 4.69 0.84
CA THR A 175 -13.90 5.74 1.86
C THR A 175 -15.20 6.03 2.63
N SER A 176 -16.36 5.65 2.08
CA SER A 176 -17.68 5.87 2.68
C SER A 176 -18.35 4.59 3.22
N GLY A 177 -17.67 3.44 3.13
CA GLY A 177 -18.18 2.15 3.62
C GLY A 177 -18.05 1.02 2.60
N ILE A 178 -18.67 -0.12 2.88
CA ILE A 178 -18.58 -1.31 2.04
C ILE A 178 -19.78 -1.35 1.08
N ILE A 179 -19.49 -1.55 -0.21
CA ILE A 179 -20.52 -1.74 -1.26
C ILE A 179 -20.42 -3.17 -1.77
N GLU A 180 -21.48 -3.97 -1.59
CA GLU A 180 -21.62 -5.29 -2.21
C GLU A 180 -22.15 -5.15 -3.63
N SER A 181 -21.43 -5.72 -4.60
CA SER A 181 -21.84 -5.73 -6.01
C SER A 181 -21.88 -7.16 -6.57
N ARG A 182 -22.80 -7.40 -7.51
CA ARG A 182 -22.88 -8.65 -8.28
C ARG A 182 -21.88 -8.70 -9.43
N MET A 183 -20.82 -7.92 -9.35
CA MET A 183 -19.73 -7.93 -10.31
C MET A 183 -18.71 -8.99 -9.91
N ALA A 184 -18.36 -9.88 -10.84
CA ALA A 184 -17.27 -10.82 -10.58
C ALA A 184 -15.94 -10.07 -10.47
N LEU A 185 -15.00 -10.59 -9.66
CA LEU A 185 -13.72 -9.93 -9.45
C LEU A 185 -12.92 -9.72 -10.75
N ARG A 186 -13.07 -10.64 -11.72
CA ARG A 186 -12.47 -10.53 -13.05
C ARG A 186 -12.99 -9.31 -13.81
N ASP A 187 -14.31 -9.06 -13.74
CA ASP A 187 -14.93 -7.94 -14.44
C ASP A 187 -14.56 -6.62 -13.75
N ALA A 188 -14.47 -6.63 -12.42
CA ALA A 188 -13.95 -5.50 -11.65
C ALA A 188 -12.50 -5.17 -12.00
N GLU A 189 -11.64 -6.19 -12.19
CA GLU A 189 -10.26 -6.03 -12.62
C GLU A 189 -10.17 -5.32 -13.98
N GLN A 190 -10.94 -5.78 -14.97
CA GLN A 190 -10.95 -5.18 -16.31
C GLN A 190 -11.48 -3.74 -16.28
N LEU A 191 -12.53 -3.49 -15.53
CA LEU A 191 -13.14 -2.16 -15.40
C LEU A 191 -12.19 -1.16 -14.74
N LEU A 192 -11.43 -1.60 -13.76
CA LEU A 192 -10.63 -0.74 -12.89
C LEU A 192 -9.15 -0.67 -13.27
N ALA A 193 -8.67 -1.53 -14.17
CA ALA A 193 -7.29 -1.50 -14.64
C ALA A 193 -6.84 -0.10 -15.15
N PRO A 194 -7.67 0.67 -15.90
CA PRO A 194 -7.32 2.02 -16.33
C PRO A 194 -7.20 3.04 -15.19
N HIS A 195 -7.73 2.72 -14.01
CA HIS A 195 -7.80 3.61 -12.85
C HIS A 195 -6.72 3.32 -11.79
N GLY A 196 -5.68 2.52 -12.14
CA GLY A 196 -4.57 2.24 -11.22
C GLY A 196 -4.84 1.11 -10.23
N PHE A 197 -5.83 0.27 -10.50
CA PHE A 197 -6.09 -0.92 -9.70
C PHE A 197 -5.29 -2.11 -10.19
N PHE A 198 -4.80 -2.90 -9.25
CA PHE A 198 -4.01 -4.08 -9.53
C PHE A 198 -4.51 -5.29 -8.73
N ARG A 199 -4.60 -6.44 -9.40
CA ARG A 199 -4.95 -7.70 -8.75
C ARG A 199 -3.74 -8.29 -8.06
N THR A 200 -3.74 -8.29 -6.74
CA THR A 200 -2.64 -8.79 -5.91
C THR A 200 -2.77 -10.27 -5.57
N HIS A 201 -3.97 -10.82 -5.68
CA HIS A 201 -4.27 -12.22 -5.37
C HIS A 201 -5.53 -12.67 -6.13
N LYS A 202 -5.79 -14.00 -6.19
CA LYS A 202 -7.01 -14.54 -6.81
C LYS A 202 -8.32 -13.96 -6.24
N GLY A 203 -8.29 -13.43 -5.02
CA GLY A 203 -9.45 -12.87 -4.32
C GLY A 203 -9.41 -11.38 -4.05
N TYR A 204 -8.36 -10.64 -4.47
CA TYR A 204 -8.20 -9.23 -4.10
C TYR A 204 -7.68 -8.36 -5.24
N ILE A 205 -8.25 -7.15 -5.34
CA ILE A 205 -7.78 -6.05 -6.20
C ILE A 205 -7.57 -4.83 -5.32
N VAL A 206 -6.43 -4.16 -5.43
CA VAL A 206 -6.04 -3.01 -4.60
C VAL A 206 -5.91 -1.77 -5.46
N ASN A 207 -6.36 -0.63 -4.95
CA ASN A 207 -6.13 0.67 -5.55
C ASN A 207 -4.69 1.11 -5.27
N LEU A 208 -3.91 1.31 -6.32
CA LEU A 208 -2.53 1.79 -6.21
C LEU A 208 -2.41 3.31 -6.35
N ALA A 209 -3.53 4.00 -6.53
CA ALA A 209 -3.58 5.46 -6.68
C ALA A 209 -3.94 6.20 -5.37
N MET A 210 -4.35 5.44 -4.33
CA MET A 210 -4.65 6.00 -2.99
C MET A 210 -3.48 5.90 -2.06
#